data_906d102457591c5ff0750964a8744bf7
#
_entry.id   906d102457591c5ff0750964a8744bf7
#
_cell.length_a   1.000
_cell.length_b   1.000
_cell.length_c   1.000
_cell.angle_alpha   90.00
_cell.angle_beta   90.00
_cell.angle_gamma   90.00
#
_symmetry.space_group_name_H-M   'P 1'
#
loop_
_entity.id
_entity.type
_entity.pdbx_description
1 polymer ?
#
loop_
_entity_poly.entity_id
_entity_poly.type
_entity_poly.pdbx_seq_one_letter_code
_entity_poly.pdbx_strand_id
1 'polypeptide(L)'
;MNMFKPKLSFWQIINMNVGFFGIQYSFGLQQSAVNPIYDFLGASPDQIPWLNLAGPMTGLLVQPIIGAMSDRTWSPRFGRRKPYFFIGAIMCSLALFFFPFSSSLWMAGGLLWILDAGNNTAMEPYRAFVADKLDGTQQATGFQAQSFFTGFGQTLANYSLLFFPLIIAGKTGKIPNWVFASFFLGAICSIASVWWSMKTTPEIPPSDEEIKAMKDKPMKFFSPFTDVASAIGNMPKIMWMLAFVYLFQWYALFCYWQNSSKAVAQNVYGWKVPQHSAAEENLSKAYGDFKKSLKTFAEDKNLDTKTIMNEDIAAADVYAKWKDSIAHPNFGDVDIAAITAIDVNDRKYEKAVSQTGGINGWYNIITFLVAFSLVGFAIRFSPKYVHFVCLVLAGIGFLAFSQLHSISLLYVAITGFGVGWASMMGIPYLMVVADIPKEKYGVYMGIINMMIVIPMLIQTMTFGYILKNFLNNDPTKAILFAGVLLLIAALATLLIKSKRLTNDMMAAPSTGGH
;
A
#
# COMPACT_ATOMS: atom_id res chain seq x y z
N MET A 1 -16.24 -8.26 -37.04
CA MET A 1 -17.64 -8.14 -36.53
C MET A 1 -17.59 -7.68 -35.09
N ASN A 2 -18.00 -6.43 -34.78
CA ASN A 2 -18.02 -5.96 -33.39
C ASN A 2 -19.03 -6.81 -32.62
N MET A 3 -18.56 -7.73 -31.75
CA MET A 3 -19.44 -8.46 -30.85
C MET A 3 -20.20 -7.45 -29.99
N PHE A 4 -21.52 -7.47 -30.09
CA PHE A 4 -22.37 -6.58 -29.30
C PHE A 4 -22.24 -6.97 -27.83
N LYS A 5 -21.55 -6.13 -27.05
CA LYS A 5 -21.44 -6.35 -25.61
C LYS A 5 -22.78 -6.00 -24.96
N PRO A 6 -23.44 -6.94 -24.26
CA PRO A 6 -24.72 -6.65 -23.63
C PRO A 6 -24.53 -5.61 -22.52
N LYS A 7 -25.44 -4.64 -22.45
CA LYS A 7 -25.45 -3.67 -21.34
C LYS A 7 -25.76 -4.38 -20.03
N LEU A 8 -24.92 -4.13 -19.04
CA LEU A 8 -25.10 -4.65 -17.69
C LEU A 8 -25.89 -3.67 -16.83
N SER A 9 -26.68 -4.19 -15.88
CA SER A 9 -27.32 -3.36 -14.87
C SER A 9 -26.27 -2.79 -13.90
N PHE A 10 -26.62 -1.72 -13.19
CA PHE A 10 -25.75 -1.12 -12.18
C PHE A 10 -25.25 -2.15 -11.16
N TRP A 11 -26.14 -3.01 -10.63
CA TRP A 11 -25.78 -4.04 -9.67
C TRP A 11 -24.86 -5.14 -10.24
N GLN A 12 -25.00 -5.47 -11.52
CA GLN A 12 -24.08 -6.37 -12.19
C GLN A 12 -22.68 -5.76 -12.32
N ILE A 13 -22.59 -4.45 -12.59
CA ILE A 13 -21.31 -3.72 -12.62
C ILE A 13 -20.68 -3.67 -11.22
N ILE A 14 -21.48 -3.44 -10.17
CA ILE A 14 -21.00 -3.51 -8.78
C ILE A 14 -20.49 -4.92 -8.46
N ASN A 15 -21.27 -5.97 -8.68
CA ASN A 15 -20.88 -7.36 -8.40
C ASN A 15 -19.61 -7.78 -9.14
N MET A 16 -19.45 -7.31 -10.38
CA MET A 16 -18.24 -7.54 -11.17
C MET A 16 -16.99 -6.96 -10.50
N ASN A 17 -17.13 -5.85 -9.79
CA ASN A 17 -16.02 -5.11 -9.20
C ASN A 17 -15.76 -5.43 -7.71
N VAL A 18 -16.63 -6.21 -7.05
CA VAL A 18 -16.46 -6.57 -5.62
C VAL A 18 -15.10 -7.19 -5.33
N GLY A 19 -14.54 -8.01 -6.24
CA GLY A 19 -13.22 -8.63 -6.03
C GLY A 19 -12.07 -7.62 -5.92
N PHE A 20 -12.25 -6.43 -6.46
CA PHE A 20 -11.26 -5.36 -6.32
C PHE A 20 -11.15 -4.85 -4.89
N PHE A 21 -12.24 -4.93 -4.11
CA PHE A 21 -12.26 -4.62 -2.69
C PHE A 21 -11.21 -5.42 -1.90
N GLY A 22 -11.18 -6.76 -2.06
CA GLY A 22 -10.24 -7.60 -1.32
C GLY A 22 -8.78 -7.38 -1.71
N ILE A 23 -8.51 -7.15 -3.01
CA ILE A 23 -7.18 -6.79 -3.49
C ILE A 23 -6.73 -5.46 -2.86
N GLN A 24 -7.62 -4.48 -2.78
CA GLN A 24 -7.32 -3.17 -2.22
C GLN A 24 -7.23 -3.16 -0.69
N TYR A 25 -7.95 -4.07 -0.02
CA TYR A 25 -7.76 -4.31 1.42
C TYR A 25 -6.32 -4.79 1.68
N SER A 26 -5.82 -5.74 0.87
CA SER A 26 -4.45 -6.22 0.93
C SER A 26 -3.43 -5.07 0.77
N PHE A 27 -3.62 -4.19 -0.22
CA PHE A 27 -2.77 -3.01 -0.40
C PHE A 27 -2.82 -2.05 0.80
N GLY A 28 -4.00 -1.84 1.40
CA GLY A 28 -4.15 -0.99 2.58
C GLY A 28 -3.34 -1.52 3.77
N LEU A 29 -3.37 -2.83 4.04
CA LEU A 29 -2.54 -3.46 5.07
C LEU A 29 -1.05 -3.38 4.72
N GLN A 30 -0.68 -3.60 3.48
CA GLN A 30 0.69 -3.50 3.03
C GLN A 30 1.29 -2.11 3.29
N GLN A 31 0.56 -1.06 2.95
CA GLN A 31 1.02 0.33 3.14
C GLN A 31 1.14 0.73 4.62
N SER A 32 0.27 0.22 5.48
CA SER A 32 0.14 0.71 6.86
C SER A 32 0.64 -0.24 7.93
N ALA A 33 0.71 -1.54 7.68
CA ALA A 33 1.04 -2.54 8.69
C ALA A 33 2.34 -3.30 8.44
N VAL A 34 2.82 -3.42 7.20
CA VAL A 34 4.02 -4.19 6.87
C VAL A 34 5.27 -3.58 7.50
N ASN A 35 5.47 -2.26 7.36
CA ASN A 35 6.62 -1.60 7.98
C ASN A 35 6.58 -1.67 9.52
N PRO A 36 5.46 -1.43 10.20
CA PRO A 36 5.32 -1.73 11.62
C PRO A 36 5.67 -3.17 12.01
N ILE A 37 5.30 -4.18 11.21
CA ILE A 37 5.71 -5.57 11.49
C ILE A 37 7.24 -5.72 11.40
N TYR A 38 7.89 -5.11 10.42
CA TYR A 38 9.35 -5.08 10.35
C TYR A 38 9.97 -4.45 11.61
N ASP A 39 9.40 -3.35 12.08
CA ASP A 39 9.84 -2.68 13.30
C ASP A 39 9.65 -3.57 14.55
N PHE A 40 8.50 -4.26 14.68
CA PHE A 40 8.27 -5.24 15.76
C PHE A 40 9.26 -6.40 15.70
N LEU A 41 9.72 -6.79 14.52
CA LEU A 41 10.74 -7.82 14.34
C LEU A 41 12.17 -7.30 14.59
N GLY A 42 12.35 -5.98 14.76
CA GLY A 42 13.62 -5.35 15.07
C GLY A 42 14.42 -4.92 13.83
N ALA A 43 13.74 -4.53 12.75
CA ALA A 43 14.43 -3.99 11.58
C ALA A 43 15.10 -2.66 11.88
N SER A 44 16.36 -2.52 11.45
CA SER A 44 17.05 -1.25 11.49
C SER A 44 16.55 -0.30 10.38
N PRO A 45 16.63 1.03 10.56
CA PRO A 45 16.13 2.00 9.60
C PRO A 45 16.72 1.88 8.18
N ASP A 46 17.95 1.41 8.07
CA ASP A 46 18.64 1.17 6.80
C ASP A 46 18.19 -0.12 6.08
N GLN A 47 17.63 -1.09 6.82
CA GLN A 47 17.07 -2.32 6.25
C GLN A 47 15.67 -2.13 5.66
N ILE A 48 14.85 -1.24 6.22
CA ILE A 48 13.45 -1.03 5.82
C ILE A 48 13.28 -0.80 4.31
N PRO A 49 14.05 0.08 3.64
CA PRO A 49 13.92 0.27 2.21
C PRO A 49 14.16 -1.02 1.41
N TRP A 50 15.18 -1.81 1.78
CA TRP A 50 15.51 -3.07 1.11
C TRP A 50 14.42 -4.15 1.28
N LEU A 51 13.82 -4.23 2.47
CA LEU A 51 12.70 -5.13 2.75
C LEU A 51 11.46 -4.78 1.91
N ASN A 52 11.29 -3.51 1.56
CA ASN A 52 10.20 -3.03 0.69
C ASN A 52 10.49 -3.11 -0.82
N LEU A 53 11.62 -3.70 -1.23
CA LEU A 53 12.01 -3.84 -2.64
C LEU A 53 10.99 -4.68 -3.44
N ALA A 54 10.22 -5.52 -2.78
CA ALA A 54 9.21 -6.39 -3.39
C ALA A 54 8.22 -5.58 -4.27
N GLY A 55 7.64 -4.49 -3.75
CA GLY A 55 6.64 -3.70 -4.45
C GLY A 55 7.09 -3.22 -5.83
N PRO A 56 8.18 -2.41 -5.90
CA PRO A 56 8.69 -1.94 -7.17
C PRO A 56 9.13 -3.06 -8.12
N MET A 57 9.79 -4.10 -7.61
CA MET A 57 10.29 -5.19 -8.46
C MET A 57 9.15 -6.04 -9.04
N THR A 58 8.15 -6.38 -8.24
CA THR A 58 7.00 -7.15 -8.74
C THR A 58 6.14 -6.32 -9.68
N GLY A 59 5.95 -5.03 -9.41
CA GLY A 59 5.28 -4.11 -10.33
C GLY A 59 5.97 -4.04 -11.70
N LEU A 60 7.30 -3.96 -11.70
CA LEU A 60 8.08 -3.90 -12.93
C LEU A 60 8.07 -5.22 -13.73
N LEU A 61 8.14 -6.36 -13.03
CA LEU A 61 8.33 -7.66 -13.67
C LEU A 61 7.02 -8.43 -13.84
N VAL A 62 6.19 -8.52 -12.80
CA VAL A 62 5.00 -9.37 -12.80
C VAL A 62 3.87 -8.78 -13.64
N GLN A 63 3.62 -7.47 -13.54
CA GLN A 63 2.50 -6.84 -14.25
C GLN A 63 2.57 -7.04 -15.77
N PRO A 64 3.69 -6.71 -16.49
CA PRO A 64 3.76 -6.90 -17.93
C PRO A 64 3.67 -8.37 -18.36
N ILE A 65 4.28 -9.27 -17.58
CA ILE A 65 4.29 -10.71 -17.87
C ILE A 65 2.88 -11.27 -17.74
N ILE A 66 2.21 -11.02 -16.63
CA ILE A 66 0.85 -11.51 -16.35
C ILE A 66 -0.16 -10.87 -17.30
N GLY A 67 -0.01 -9.58 -17.60
CA GLY A 67 -0.81 -8.89 -18.62
C GLY A 67 -0.74 -9.63 -19.96
N ALA A 68 0.47 -9.83 -20.48
CA ALA A 68 0.70 -10.53 -21.74
C ALA A 68 0.22 -12.00 -21.72
N MET A 69 0.41 -12.70 -20.61
CA MET A 69 -0.10 -14.07 -20.43
C MET A 69 -1.62 -14.11 -20.44
N SER A 70 -2.27 -13.23 -19.69
CA SER A 70 -3.73 -13.20 -19.58
C SER A 70 -4.41 -12.83 -20.90
N ASP A 71 -3.76 -12.01 -21.74
CA ASP A 71 -4.24 -11.67 -23.08
C ASP A 71 -4.32 -12.87 -24.04
N ARG A 72 -3.50 -13.88 -23.80
CA ARG A 72 -3.36 -15.08 -24.67
C ARG A 72 -3.95 -16.35 -24.09
N THR A 73 -4.50 -16.27 -22.88
CA THR A 73 -5.13 -17.41 -22.22
C THR A 73 -6.62 -17.45 -22.54
N TRP A 74 -7.12 -18.62 -22.91
CA TRP A 74 -8.53 -18.90 -22.95
C TRP A 74 -8.82 -20.32 -22.51
N SER A 75 -9.75 -20.46 -21.61
CA SER A 75 -10.27 -21.76 -21.17
C SER A 75 -11.80 -21.73 -21.17
N PRO A 76 -12.49 -22.69 -21.84
CA PRO A 76 -13.96 -22.74 -21.81
C PRO A 76 -14.54 -22.85 -20.39
N ARG A 77 -13.76 -23.45 -19.45
CA ARG A 77 -14.19 -23.65 -18.05
C ARG A 77 -13.87 -22.46 -17.15
N PHE A 78 -12.69 -21.84 -17.31
CA PHE A 78 -12.17 -20.85 -16.38
C PHE A 78 -12.17 -19.43 -16.95
N GLY A 79 -12.38 -19.25 -18.24
CA GLY A 79 -12.31 -17.96 -18.91
C GLY A 79 -10.88 -17.54 -19.29
N ARG A 80 -10.72 -16.24 -19.56
CA ARG A 80 -9.46 -15.60 -19.99
C ARG A 80 -8.72 -14.95 -18.82
N ARG A 81 -9.42 -14.10 -18.07
CA ARG A 81 -8.85 -13.26 -17.01
C ARG A 81 -9.00 -13.87 -15.62
N LYS A 82 -10.09 -14.57 -15.37
CA LYS A 82 -10.45 -15.13 -14.06
C LYS A 82 -9.38 -16.01 -13.42
N PRO A 83 -8.67 -16.91 -14.15
CA PRO A 83 -7.64 -17.74 -13.54
C PRO A 83 -6.57 -16.90 -12.84
N TYR A 84 -6.15 -15.78 -13.45
CA TYR A 84 -5.06 -14.96 -12.95
C TYR A 84 -5.43 -14.21 -11.68
N PHE A 85 -6.58 -13.53 -11.65
CA PHE A 85 -6.96 -12.84 -10.43
C PHE A 85 -7.39 -13.80 -9.31
N PHE A 86 -7.83 -15.01 -9.63
CA PHE A 86 -8.06 -16.04 -8.62
C PHE A 86 -6.76 -16.59 -8.02
N ILE A 87 -5.77 -16.92 -8.85
CA ILE A 87 -4.43 -17.34 -8.40
C ILE A 87 -3.81 -16.22 -7.56
N GLY A 88 -3.87 -14.97 -8.04
CA GLY A 88 -3.38 -13.82 -7.29
C GLY A 88 -4.08 -13.65 -5.94
N ALA A 89 -5.41 -13.82 -5.87
CA ALA A 89 -6.16 -13.77 -4.61
C ALA A 89 -5.77 -14.90 -3.64
N ILE A 90 -5.51 -16.11 -4.14
CA ILE A 90 -4.99 -17.22 -3.32
C ILE A 90 -3.61 -16.87 -2.76
N MET A 91 -2.70 -16.37 -3.60
CA MET A 91 -1.36 -15.96 -3.16
C MET A 91 -1.45 -14.86 -2.09
N CYS A 92 -2.28 -13.83 -2.31
CA CYS A 92 -2.51 -12.77 -1.34
C CYS A 92 -3.10 -13.29 -0.03
N SER A 93 -4.12 -14.15 -0.10
CA SER A 93 -4.76 -14.71 1.09
C SER A 93 -3.80 -15.55 1.92
N LEU A 94 -2.99 -16.40 1.27
CA LEU A 94 -1.97 -17.20 1.96
C LEU A 94 -0.88 -16.29 2.56
N ALA A 95 -0.38 -15.33 1.81
CA ALA A 95 0.62 -14.39 2.31
C ALA A 95 0.10 -13.59 3.50
N LEU A 96 -1.11 -13.03 3.43
CA LEU A 96 -1.75 -12.31 4.53
C LEU A 96 -1.97 -13.22 5.75
N PHE A 97 -2.39 -14.47 5.54
CA PHE A 97 -2.59 -15.41 6.65
C PHE A 97 -1.29 -15.70 7.39
N PHE A 98 -0.18 -15.94 6.66
CA PHE A 98 1.10 -16.30 7.27
C PHE A 98 1.91 -15.08 7.73
N PHE A 99 1.64 -13.88 7.22
CA PHE A 99 2.45 -12.69 7.49
C PHE A 99 2.63 -12.39 8.99
N PRO A 100 1.56 -12.40 9.83
CA PRO A 100 1.70 -12.13 11.26
C PRO A 100 2.46 -13.22 12.04
N PHE A 101 2.64 -14.42 11.47
CA PHE A 101 3.46 -15.47 12.08
C PHE A 101 4.96 -15.32 11.79
N SER A 102 5.37 -14.25 11.11
CA SER A 102 6.78 -14.03 10.81
C SER A 102 7.62 -13.96 12.07
N SER A 103 8.58 -14.86 12.19
CA SER A 103 9.54 -14.91 13.30
C SER A 103 10.86 -14.20 12.98
N SER A 104 11.08 -13.84 11.71
CA SER A 104 12.28 -13.17 11.23
C SER A 104 11.98 -12.16 10.13
N LEU A 105 12.88 -11.20 9.93
CA LEU A 105 12.79 -10.21 8.86
C LEU A 105 12.78 -10.86 7.46
N TRP A 106 13.58 -11.91 7.26
CA TRP A 106 13.64 -12.64 5.99
C TRP A 106 12.32 -13.33 5.65
N MET A 107 11.65 -13.91 6.64
CA MET A 107 10.34 -14.52 6.46
C MET A 107 9.30 -13.45 6.08
N ALA A 108 9.26 -12.33 6.81
CA ALA A 108 8.35 -11.24 6.53
C ALA A 108 8.62 -10.61 5.14
N GLY A 109 9.89 -10.39 4.79
CA GLY A 109 10.29 -9.93 3.46
C GLY A 109 9.88 -10.89 2.34
N GLY A 110 10.12 -12.19 2.51
CA GLY A 110 9.69 -13.22 1.56
C GLY A 110 8.18 -13.28 1.38
N LEU A 111 7.41 -13.15 2.47
CA LEU A 111 5.95 -13.09 2.41
C LEU A 111 5.46 -11.81 1.71
N LEU A 112 6.18 -10.68 1.86
CA LEU A 112 5.87 -9.47 1.10
C LEU A 112 6.06 -9.69 -0.40
N TRP A 113 7.12 -10.38 -0.83
CA TRP A 113 7.30 -10.74 -2.25
C TRP A 113 6.13 -11.56 -2.80
N ILE A 114 5.63 -12.53 -2.03
CA ILE A 114 4.47 -13.36 -2.42
C ILE A 114 3.20 -12.50 -2.46
N LEU A 115 3.00 -11.61 -1.46
CA LEU A 115 1.86 -10.72 -1.38
C LEU A 115 1.81 -9.75 -2.57
N ASP A 116 2.92 -9.10 -2.87
CA ASP A 116 3.04 -8.17 -3.99
C ASP A 116 2.89 -8.87 -5.35
N ALA A 117 3.52 -10.02 -5.53
CA ALA A 117 3.35 -10.81 -6.74
C ALA A 117 1.89 -11.24 -6.93
N GLY A 118 1.20 -11.64 -5.85
CA GLY A 118 -0.21 -11.97 -5.86
C GLY A 118 -1.10 -10.78 -6.23
N ASN A 119 -0.88 -9.63 -5.60
CA ASN A 119 -1.59 -8.39 -5.89
C ASN A 119 -1.44 -7.99 -7.36
N ASN A 120 -0.21 -8.00 -7.88
CA ASN A 120 0.08 -7.63 -9.27
C ASN A 120 -0.48 -8.66 -10.27
N THR A 121 -0.46 -9.96 -9.91
CA THR A 121 -1.09 -11.03 -10.71
C THR A 121 -2.60 -10.88 -10.80
N ALA A 122 -3.25 -10.39 -9.74
CA ALA A 122 -4.70 -10.19 -9.73
C ALA A 122 -5.09 -8.88 -10.42
N MET A 123 -4.39 -7.78 -10.15
CA MET A 123 -4.84 -6.42 -10.46
C MET A 123 -4.92 -6.13 -11.96
N GLU A 124 -3.90 -6.46 -12.74
CA GLU A 124 -3.87 -6.15 -14.17
C GLU A 124 -4.92 -6.92 -14.98
N PRO A 125 -5.05 -8.26 -14.86
CA PRO A 125 -6.12 -8.98 -15.53
C PRO A 125 -7.51 -8.54 -15.07
N TYR A 126 -7.66 -8.08 -13.82
CA TYR A 126 -8.93 -7.59 -13.31
C TYR A 126 -9.35 -6.27 -13.96
N ARG A 127 -8.42 -5.34 -14.15
CA ARG A 127 -8.67 -4.09 -14.89
C ARG A 127 -9.06 -4.37 -16.34
N ALA A 128 -8.32 -5.27 -17.00
CA ALA A 128 -8.62 -5.70 -18.35
C ALA A 128 -10.00 -6.38 -18.44
N PHE A 129 -10.38 -7.20 -17.45
CA PHE A 129 -11.70 -7.86 -17.38
C PHE A 129 -12.87 -6.85 -17.40
N VAL A 130 -12.73 -5.72 -16.70
CA VAL A 130 -13.74 -4.65 -16.72
C VAL A 130 -13.88 -4.06 -18.13
N ALA A 131 -12.77 -3.77 -18.80
CA ALA A 131 -12.76 -3.24 -20.16
C ALA A 131 -13.29 -4.27 -21.18
N ASP A 132 -12.92 -5.55 -21.03
CA ASP A 132 -13.35 -6.64 -21.92
C ASP A 132 -14.86 -6.89 -21.82
N LYS A 133 -15.43 -6.77 -20.61
CA LYS A 133 -16.84 -7.13 -20.33
C LYS A 133 -17.82 -6.01 -20.66
N LEU A 134 -17.45 -4.76 -20.41
CA LEU A 134 -18.37 -3.62 -20.50
C LEU A 134 -18.40 -3.03 -21.92
N ASP A 135 -19.61 -2.65 -22.34
CA ASP A 135 -19.80 -1.77 -23.50
C ASP A 135 -19.12 -0.42 -23.26
N GLY A 136 -18.64 0.23 -24.33
CA GLY A 136 -17.91 1.50 -24.26
C GLY A 136 -18.64 2.59 -23.45
N THR A 137 -20.00 2.63 -23.52
CA THR A 137 -20.82 3.58 -22.76
C THR A 137 -20.85 3.32 -21.26
N GLN A 138 -20.50 2.09 -20.81
CA GLN A 138 -20.51 1.67 -19.41
C GLN A 138 -19.13 1.53 -18.78
N GLN A 139 -18.05 1.61 -19.57
CA GLN A 139 -16.68 1.46 -19.07
C GLN A 139 -16.35 2.50 -17.99
N ALA A 140 -16.76 3.74 -18.18
CA ALA A 140 -16.58 4.79 -17.18
C ALA A 140 -17.20 4.39 -15.82
N THR A 141 -18.42 3.87 -15.82
CA THR A 141 -19.10 3.38 -14.60
C THR A 141 -18.36 2.19 -13.99
N GLY A 142 -17.83 1.29 -14.82
CA GLY A 142 -17.04 0.15 -14.36
C GLY A 142 -15.75 0.57 -13.63
N PHE A 143 -15.00 1.50 -14.19
CA PHE A 143 -13.79 2.03 -13.55
C PHE A 143 -14.10 2.90 -12.33
N GLN A 144 -15.24 3.60 -12.31
CA GLN A 144 -15.70 4.29 -11.11
C GLN A 144 -16.01 3.32 -9.98
N ALA A 145 -16.66 2.18 -10.28
CA ALA A 145 -16.90 1.12 -9.30
C ALA A 145 -15.57 0.54 -8.78
N GLN A 146 -14.55 0.35 -9.63
CA GLN A 146 -13.21 -0.04 -9.16
C GLN A 146 -12.61 1.00 -8.21
N SER A 147 -12.70 2.29 -8.55
CA SER A 147 -12.20 3.38 -7.70
C SER A 147 -12.92 3.42 -6.35
N PHE A 148 -14.23 3.18 -6.34
CA PHE A 148 -14.99 3.04 -5.10
C PHE A 148 -14.43 1.91 -4.23
N PHE A 149 -14.27 0.70 -4.78
CA PHE A 149 -13.75 -0.44 -4.04
C PHE A 149 -12.28 -0.27 -3.64
N THR A 150 -11.49 0.50 -4.40
CA THR A 150 -10.14 0.88 -4.00
C THR A 150 -10.16 1.68 -2.69
N GLY A 151 -10.90 2.78 -2.67
CA GLY A 151 -11.01 3.62 -1.48
C GLY A 151 -11.63 2.87 -0.30
N PHE A 152 -12.71 2.11 -0.54
CA PHE A 152 -13.41 1.36 0.51
C PHE A 152 -12.53 0.24 1.10
N GLY A 153 -11.83 -0.53 0.27
CA GLY A 153 -10.95 -1.61 0.71
C GLY A 153 -9.78 -1.09 1.56
N GLN A 154 -9.08 -0.06 1.06
CA GLN A 154 -7.98 0.56 1.80
C GLN A 154 -8.43 1.24 3.09
N THR A 155 -9.59 1.92 3.07
CA THR A 155 -10.16 2.54 4.27
C THR A 155 -10.47 1.48 5.33
N LEU A 156 -11.14 0.38 4.96
CA LEU A 156 -11.51 -0.66 5.91
C LEU A 156 -10.28 -1.39 6.47
N ALA A 157 -9.25 -1.64 5.63
CA ALA A 157 -7.98 -2.18 6.08
C ALA A 157 -7.32 -1.30 7.14
N ASN A 158 -7.25 0.00 6.88
CA ASN A 158 -6.65 0.97 7.79
C ASN A 158 -7.45 1.11 9.09
N TYR A 159 -8.77 1.15 9.02
CA TYR A 159 -9.62 1.22 10.21
C TYR A 159 -9.64 -0.09 11.01
N SER A 160 -9.37 -1.25 10.40
CA SER A 160 -9.16 -2.48 11.17
C SER A 160 -7.95 -2.35 12.12
N LEU A 161 -6.88 -1.68 11.68
CA LEU A 161 -5.72 -1.39 12.51
C LEU A 161 -6.03 -0.39 13.65
N LEU A 162 -7.02 0.50 13.46
CA LEU A 162 -7.45 1.46 14.48
C LEU A 162 -8.39 0.82 15.51
N PHE A 163 -9.37 0.00 15.07
CA PHE A 163 -10.43 -0.49 15.93
C PHE A 163 -10.13 -1.81 16.63
N PHE A 164 -9.39 -2.72 16.00
CA PHE A 164 -9.09 -4.01 16.63
C PHE A 164 -8.27 -3.92 17.91
N PRO A 165 -7.32 -2.98 18.09
CA PRO A 165 -6.67 -2.78 19.39
C PRO A 165 -7.61 -2.46 20.55
N LEU A 166 -8.81 -1.91 20.27
CA LEU A 166 -9.82 -1.61 21.30
C LEU A 166 -10.50 -2.85 21.87
N ILE A 167 -10.47 -3.98 21.13
CA ILE A 167 -11.19 -5.22 21.48
C ILE A 167 -10.28 -6.44 21.58
N ILE A 168 -9.07 -6.37 21.01
CA ILE A 168 -8.12 -7.47 20.94
C ILE A 168 -6.82 -7.03 21.57
N ALA A 169 -6.51 -7.56 22.76
CA ALA A 169 -5.29 -7.32 23.48
C ALA A 169 -4.28 -8.47 23.31
N GLY A 170 -3.04 -8.25 23.74
CA GLY A 170 -1.97 -9.26 23.81
C GLY A 170 -1.15 -9.37 22.54
N LYS A 171 -0.09 -10.18 22.65
CA LYS A 171 0.87 -10.43 21.57
C LYS A 171 1.09 -11.92 21.36
N THR A 172 1.33 -12.28 20.11
CA THR A 172 1.87 -13.60 19.75
C THR A 172 3.29 -13.40 19.23
N GLY A 173 4.29 -13.85 20.01
CA GLY A 173 5.69 -13.51 19.75
C GLY A 173 5.95 -12.01 19.95
N LYS A 174 6.44 -11.34 18.90
CA LYS A 174 6.71 -9.89 18.91
C LYS A 174 5.57 -9.06 18.32
N ILE A 175 4.58 -9.70 17.69
CA ILE A 175 3.54 -9.04 16.91
C ILE A 175 2.24 -8.98 17.72
N PRO A 176 1.57 -7.81 17.82
CA PRO A 176 0.29 -7.66 18.50
C PRO A 176 -0.83 -8.50 17.88
N ASN A 177 -1.72 -9.08 18.71
CA ASN A 177 -2.80 -9.96 18.26
C ASN A 177 -3.83 -9.24 17.35
N TRP A 178 -4.04 -7.96 17.52
CA TRP A 178 -4.90 -7.17 16.65
C TRP A 178 -4.37 -7.07 15.20
N VAL A 179 -3.05 -7.18 15.01
CA VAL A 179 -2.44 -7.28 13.66
C VAL A 179 -2.86 -8.60 13.02
N PHE A 180 -2.83 -9.72 13.76
CA PHE A 180 -3.30 -11.02 13.26
C PHE A 180 -4.75 -10.92 12.78
N ALA A 181 -5.63 -10.31 13.58
CA ALA A 181 -7.03 -10.14 13.22
C ALA A 181 -7.21 -9.31 11.94
N SER A 182 -6.47 -8.21 11.79
CA SER A 182 -6.51 -7.37 10.58
C SER A 182 -6.06 -8.13 9.34
N PHE A 183 -4.98 -8.91 9.45
CA PHE A 183 -4.45 -9.70 8.35
C PHE A 183 -5.34 -10.89 8.00
N PHE A 184 -5.93 -11.58 8.99
CA PHE A 184 -6.89 -12.67 8.75
C PHE A 184 -8.16 -12.15 8.08
N LEU A 185 -8.67 -10.99 8.51
CA LEU A 185 -9.79 -10.35 7.81
C LEU A 185 -9.41 -10.02 6.37
N GLY A 186 -8.20 -9.51 6.13
CA GLY A 186 -7.68 -9.25 4.79
C GLY A 186 -7.59 -10.51 3.93
N ALA A 187 -7.11 -11.62 4.49
CA ALA A 187 -7.04 -12.91 3.80
C ALA A 187 -8.43 -13.40 3.37
N ILE A 188 -9.42 -13.31 4.28
CA ILE A 188 -10.81 -13.67 3.99
C ILE A 188 -11.40 -12.73 2.93
N CYS A 189 -11.23 -11.41 3.09
CA CYS A 189 -11.73 -10.42 2.14
C CYS A 189 -11.15 -10.62 0.74
N SER A 190 -9.84 -10.91 0.63
CA SER A 190 -9.18 -11.13 -0.66
C SER A 190 -9.79 -12.29 -1.43
N ILE A 191 -9.85 -13.49 -0.84
CA ILE A 191 -10.36 -14.67 -1.55
C ILE A 191 -11.88 -14.61 -1.75
N ALA A 192 -12.64 -14.20 -0.73
CA ALA A 192 -14.10 -14.21 -0.78
C ALA A 192 -14.64 -13.20 -1.80
N SER A 193 -14.09 -11.98 -1.85
CA SER A 193 -14.54 -10.95 -2.79
C SER A 193 -14.23 -11.32 -4.25
N VAL A 194 -13.05 -11.86 -4.50
CA VAL A 194 -12.66 -12.32 -5.84
C VAL A 194 -13.53 -13.52 -6.27
N TRP A 195 -13.73 -14.48 -5.39
CA TRP A 195 -14.61 -15.62 -5.65
C TRP A 195 -16.05 -15.17 -5.98
N TRP A 196 -16.57 -14.18 -5.24
CA TRP A 196 -17.89 -13.60 -5.50
C TRP A 196 -17.99 -13.01 -6.91
N SER A 197 -17.04 -12.17 -7.30
CA SER A 197 -17.02 -11.58 -8.63
C SER A 197 -16.90 -12.63 -9.73
N MET A 198 -16.09 -13.66 -9.53
CA MET A 198 -15.97 -14.77 -10.48
C MET A 198 -17.28 -15.54 -10.67
N LYS A 199 -18.01 -15.79 -9.56
CA LYS A 199 -19.28 -16.53 -9.57
C LYS A 199 -20.41 -15.72 -10.23
N THR A 200 -20.46 -14.42 -9.95
CA THR A 200 -21.57 -13.55 -10.39
C THR A 200 -21.40 -12.99 -11.80
N THR A 201 -20.18 -13.00 -12.33
CA THR A 201 -19.90 -12.36 -13.64
C THR A 201 -19.20 -13.34 -14.58
N PRO A 202 -19.92 -13.95 -15.53
CA PRO A 202 -19.32 -14.79 -16.57
C PRO A 202 -18.51 -13.95 -17.56
N GLU A 203 -17.41 -14.49 -18.08
CA GLU A 203 -16.65 -13.87 -19.17
C GLU A 203 -17.37 -14.04 -20.53
N ILE A 204 -17.08 -13.14 -21.45
CA ILE A 204 -17.54 -13.25 -22.84
C ILE A 204 -16.52 -14.13 -23.58
N PRO A 205 -16.93 -15.24 -24.20
CA PRO A 205 -16.03 -16.05 -25.01
C PRO A 205 -15.43 -15.23 -26.17
N PRO A 206 -14.12 -15.33 -26.42
CA PRO A 206 -13.53 -14.72 -27.60
C PRO A 206 -14.05 -15.39 -28.90
N SER A 207 -14.00 -14.68 -30.02
CA SER A 207 -14.35 -15.23 -31.30
C SER A 207 -13.33 -16.29 -31.78
N ASP A 208 -13.73 -17.16 -32.71
CA ASP A 208 -12.82 -18.14 -33.29
C ASP A 208 -11.60 -17.48 -33.95
N GLU A 209 -11.79 -16.30 -34.57
CA GLU A 209 -10.73 -15.48 -35.16
C GLU A 209 -9.75 -14.99 -34.08
N GLU A 210 -10.25 -14.52 -32.95
CA GLU A 210 -9.43 -14.08 -31.81
C GLU A 210 -8.66 -15.27 -31.19
N ILE A 211 -9.30 -16.45 -31.03
CA ILE A 211 -8.66 -17.66 -30.53
C ILE A 211 -7.52 -18.08 -31.49
N LYS A 212 -7.74 -18.00 -32.79
CA LYS A 212 -6.72 -18.29 -33.79
C LYS A 212 -5.57 -17.29 -33.70
N ALA A 213 -5.86 -16.00 -33.63
CA ALA A 213 -4.84 -14.95 -33.47
C ALA A 213 -4.02 -15.09 -32.18
N MET A 214 -4.63 -15.54 -31.08
CA MET A 214 -3.92 -15.86 -29.82
C MET A 214 -2.93 -17.03 -29.99
N LYS A 215 -3.29 -18.05 -30.80
CA LYS A 215 -2.44 -19.23 -31.05
C LYS A 215 -1.31 -18.94 -32.03
N ASP A 216 -1.56 -18.11 -33.03
CA ASP A 216 -0.60 -17.85 -34.13
C ASP A 216 0.51 -16.87 -33.73
N LYS A 217 0.33 -16.07 -32.67
CA LYS A 217 1.36 -15.16 -32.15
C LYS A 217 2.18 -15.83 -31.05
N PRO A 218 3.45 -16.26 -31.31
CA PRO A 218 4.29 -16.85 -30.29
C PRO A 218 4.53 -15.89 -29.14
N MET A 219 4.47 -16.38 -27.91
CA MET A 219 4.75 -15.58 -26.72
C MET A 219 6.25 -15.30 -26.66
N LYS A 220 6.65 -14.09 -27.01
CA LYS A 220 8.01 -13.61 -26.71
C LYS A 220 7.99 -13.03 -25.30
N PHE A 221 8.48 -13.76 -24.34
CA PHE A 221 8.48 -13.41 -22.91
C PHE A 221 9.03 -11.99 -22.62
N PHE A 222 10.02 -11.56 -23.40
CA PHE A 222 10.64 -10.25 -23.27
C PHE A 222 10.04 -9.17 -24.19
N SER A 223 9.06 -9.49 -25.05
CA SER A 223 8.50 -8.49 -25.97
C SER A 223 7.89 -7.26 -25.27
N PRO A 224 7.19 -7.38 -24.11
CA PRO A 224 6.69 -6.20 -23.42
C PRO A 224 7.80 -5.24 -23.01
N PHE A 225 8.95 -5.76 -22.61
CA PHE A 225 10.10 -4.93 -22.22
C PHE A 225 10.79 -4.27 -23.40
N THR A 226 10.93 -4.99 -24.53
CA THR A 226 11.53 -4.42 -25.76
C THR A 226 10.63 -3.36 -26.39
N ASP A 227 9.31 -3.54 -26.35
CA ASP A 227 8.33 -2.59 -26.86
C ASP A 227 8.35 -1.29 -26.03
N VAL A 228 8.42 -1.41 -24.71
CA VAL A 228 8.56 -0.28 -23.79
C VAL A 228 9.90 0.44 -24.01
N ALA A 229 11.02 -0.29 -24.11
CA ALA A 229 12.34 0.31 -24.34
C ALA A 229 12.39 1.10 -25.66
N SER A 230 11.80 0.54 -26.73
CA SER A 230 11.66 1.23 -28.02
C SER A 230 10.78 2.49 -27.94
N ALA A 231 9.69 2.42 -27.17
CA ALA A 231 8.77 3.54 -27.01
C ALA A 231 9.37 4.68 -26.16
N ILE A 232 10.26 4.39 -25.22
CA ILE A 232 10.97 5.40 -24.42
C ILE A 232 11.81 6.30 -25.32
N GLY A 233 12.49 5.75 -26.33
CA GLY A 233 13.27 6.52 -27.29
C GLY A 233 12.46 7.53 -28.09
N ASN A 234 11.17 7.27 -28.31
CA ASN A 234 10.22 8.11 -29.05
C ASN A 234 9.20 8.83 -28.15
N MET A 235 9.48 8.91 -26.86
CA MET A 235 8.55 9.42 -25.85
C MET A 235 8.33 10.93 -26.01
N PRO A 236 7.04 11.39 -26.03
CA PRO A 236 6.73 12.81 -26.10
C PRO A 236 7.37 13.62 -24.99
N LYS A 237 7.79 14.85 -25.28
CA LYS A 237 8.44 15.73 -24.29
C LYS A 237 7.62 15.93 -23.02
N ILE A 238 6.29 15.95 -23.11
CA ILE A 238 5.40 16.08 -21.97
C ILE A 238 5.56 14.91 -20.98
N MET A 239 5.81 13.70 -21.47
CA MET A 239 6.02 12.53 -20.62
C MET A 239 7.35 12.56 -19.89
N TRP A 240 8.41 13.11 -20.50
CA TRP A 240 9.68 13.35 -19.80
C TRP A 240 9.53 14.35 -18.66
N MET A 241 8.74 15.41 -18.89
CA MET A 241 8.41 16.38 -17.85
C MET A 241 7.60 15.73 -16.72
N LEU A 242 6.64 14.87 -17.07
CA LEU A 242 5.88 14.11 -16.08
C LEU A 242 6.76 13.12 -15.30
N ALA A 243 7.71 12.43 -15.97
CA ALA A 243 8.66 11.55 -15.32
C ALA A 243 9.50 12.30 -14.26
N PHE A 244 9.87 13.54 -14.55
CA PHE A 244 10.58 14.40 -13.60
C PHE A 244 9.72 14.77 -12.39
N VAL A 245 8.42 15.08 -12.58
CA VAL A 245 7.47 15.30 -11.48
C VAL A 245 7.31 14.03 -10.66
N TYR A 246 7.15 12.88 -11.33
CA TYR A 246 6.95 11.58 -10.70
C TYR A 246 8.15 11.14 -9.86
N LEU A 247 9.38 11.52 -10.28
CA LEU A 247 10.58 11.23 -9.50
C LEU A 247 10.45 11.73 -8.06
N PHE A 248 10.06 12.98 -7.87
CA PHE A 248 9.93 13.57 -6.55
C PHE A 248 8.68 13.12 -5.82
N GLN A 249 7.54 13.05 -6.51
CA GLN A 249 6.27 12.72 -5.89
C GLN A 249 6.24 11.27 -5.37
N TRP A 250 6.66 10.27 -6.17
CA TRP A 250 6.64 8.88 -5.76
C TRP A 250 7.75 8.53 -4.78
N TYR A 251 8.90 9.20 -4.88
CA TYR A 251 9.94 9.10 -3.86
C TYR A 251 9.40 9.57 -2.49
N ALA A 252 8.73 10.72 -2.46
CA ALA A 252 8.13 11.27 -1.25
C ALA A 252 7.12 10.34 -0.58
N LEU A 253 6.25 9.71 -1.38
CA LEU A 253 5.23 8.80 -0.85
C LEU A 253 5.83 7.61 -0.13
N PHE A 254 6.87 7.01 -0.69
CA PHE A 254 7.56 5.89 -0.05
C PHE A 254 8.24 6.30 1.25
N CYS A 255 8.83 7.49 1.32
CA CYS A 255 9.35 8.03 2.57
C CYS A 255 8.24 8.15 3.63
N TYR A 256 7.04 8.62 3.25
CA TYR A 256 5.90 8.71 4.14
C TYR A 256 5.44 7.34 4.63
N TRP A 257 5.13 6.41 3.74
CA TRP A 257 4.59 5.09 4.12
C TRP A 257 5.55 4.28 5.01
N GLN A 258 6.85 4.42 4.82
CA GLN A 258 7.87 3.72 5.62
C GLN A 258 8.09 4.35 7.00
N ASN A 259 7.77 5.64 7.19
CA ASN A 259 8.11 6.38 8.41
C ASN A 259 6.92 6.98 9.15
N SER A 260 5.70 6.92 8.61
CA SER A 260 4.52 7.59 9.21
C SER A 260 4.23 7.13 10.64
N SER A 261 4.21 5.82 10.90
CA SER A 261 3.96 5.28 12.23
C SER A 261 5.03 5.69 13.24
N LYS A 262 6.31 5.70 12.82
CA LYS A 262 7.44 6.15 13.64
C LYS A 262 7.36 7.65 13.95
N ALA A 263 6.98 8.46 12.96
CA ALA A 263 6.81 9.90 13.13
C ALA A 263 5.67 10.22 14.11
N VAL A 264 4.54 9.51 14.01
CA VAL A 264 3.44 9.62 14.98
C VAL A 264 3.90 9.18 16.37
N ALA A 265 4.64 8.07 16.47
CA ALA A 265 5.16 7.56 17.72
C ALA A 265 6.09 8.57 18.40
N GLN A 266 7.00 9.17 17.66
CA GLN A 266 7.96 10.13 18.17
C GLN A 266 7.27 11.44 18.56
N ASN A 267 6.48 12.04 17.66
CA ASN A 267 5.89 13.36 17.88
C ASN A 267 4.77 13.38 18.91
N VAL A 268 3.90 12.35 18.89
CA VAL A 268 2.69 12.37 19.73
C VAL A 268 2.90 11.65 21.04
N TYR A 269 3.62 10.51 21.01
CA TYR A 269 3.76 9.64 22.18
C TYR A 269 5.13 9.72 22.85
N GLY A 270 6.08 10.47 22.29
CA GLY A 270 7.44 10.57 22.81
C GLY A 270 8.17 9.22 22.77
N TRP A 271 7.91 8.43 21.72
CA TRP A 271 8.64 7.21 21.44
C TRP A 271 10.09 7.53 21.05
N LYS A 272 11.02 6.72 21.55
CA LYS A 272 12.43 6.84 21.22
C LYS A 272 12.80 5.79 20.18
N VAL A 273 13.49 6.21 19.12
CA VAL A 273 14.00 5.31 18.09
C VAL A 273 15.00 4.34 18.72
N PRO A 274 14.80 3.01 18.61
CA PRO A 274 15.77 2.03 19.12
C PRO A 274 17.13 2.21 18.42
N GLN A 275 18.21 2.13 19.21
CA GLN A 275 19.56 2.29 18.66
C GLN A 275 20.14 0.98 18.11
N HIS A 276 19.44 -0.15 18.32
CA HIS A 276 19.86 -1.49 17.90
C HIS A 276 21.29 -1.84 18.36
N SER A 277 21.66 -1.35 19.57
CA SER A 277 22.93 -1.68 20.20
C SER A 277 22.89 -3.08 20.79
N ALA A 278 24.06 -3.72 20.91
CA ALA A 278 24.14 -5.02 21.57
C ALA A 278 23.60 -5.00 23.00
N ALA A 279 23.70 -3.87 23.71
CA ALA A 279 23.11 -3.68 25.02
C ALA A 279 21.58 -3.68 25.00
N GLU A 280 20.96 -2.99 24.05
CA GLU A 280 19.49 -3.01 23.87
C GLU A 280 18.99 -4.40 23.45
N GLU A 281 19.72 -5.11 22.60
CA GLU A 281 19.36 -6.45 22.16
C GLU A 281 19.41 -7.45 23.33
N ASN A 282 20.46 -7.38 24.16
CA ASN A 282 20.56 -8.19 25.38
C ASN A 282 19.45 -7.86 26.38
N LEU A 283 19.12 -6.59 26.55
CA LEU A 283 18.05 -6.15 27.44
C LEU A 283 16.66 -6.56 26.91
N SER A 284 16.43 -6.50 25.61
CA SER A 284 15.20 -7.00 24.98
C SER A 284 15.04 -8.51 25.16
N LYS A 285 16.14 -9.27 25.07
CA LYS A 285 16.13 -10.71 25.34
C LYS A 285 15.82 -10.99 26.82
N ALA A 286 16.47 -10.29 27.72
CA ALA A 286 16.23 -10.42 29.17
C ALA A 286 14.74 -10.09 29.51
N TYR A 287 14.16 -9.10 28.85
CA TYR A 287 12.75 -8.78 28.98
C TYR A 287 11.84 -9.90 28.48
N GLY A 288 12.16 -10.53 27.35
CA GLY A 288 11.43 -11.69 26.84
C GLY A 288 11.47 -12.88 27.82
N ASP A 289 12.64 -13.17 28.40
CA ASP A 289 12.82 -14.23 29.38
C ASP A 289 12.07 -13.91 30.69
N PHE A 290 12.09 -12.66 31.15
CA PHE A 290 11.31 -12.18 32.29
C PHE A 290 9.79 -12.39 32.08
N LYS A 291 9.24 -11.95 30.93
CA LYS A 291 7.81 -12.16 30.61
C LYS A 291 7.43 -13.65 30.61
N LYS A 292 8.29 -14.51 30.07
CA LYS A 292 8.06 -15.96 30.05
C LYS A 292 8.01 -16.54 31.45
N SER A 293 8.95 -16.16 32.30
CA SER A 293 9.00 -16.61 33.69
C SER A 293 7.82 -16.11 34.52
N LEU A 294 7.40 -14.86 34.28
CA LEU A 294 6.22 -14.29 34.94
C LEU A 294 4.94 -15.04 34.53
N LYS A 295 4.83 -15.43 33.27
CA LYS A 295 3.71 -16.24 32.79
C LYS A 295 3.67 -17.61 33.43
N THR A 296 4.80 -18.33 33.47
CA THR A 296 4.89 -19.64 34.09
C THR A 296 4.57 -19.55 35.61
N PHE A 297 5.07 -18.54 36.30
CA PHE A 297 4.72 -18.29 37.69
C PHE A 297 3.23 -18.07 37.91
N ALA A 298 2.57 -17.29 37.03
CA ALA A 298 1.14 -17.04 37.11
C ALA A 298 0.32 -18.31 36.88
N GLU A 299 0.71 -19.15 35.93
CA GLU A 299 0.11 -20.45 35.64
C GLU A 299 0.25 -21.40 36.84
N ASP A 300 1.45 -21.52 37.42
CA ASP A 300 1.73 -22.37 38.58
C ASP A 300 0.94 -21.97 39.83
N LYS A 301 0.69 -20.67 40.00
CA LYS A 301 -0.07 -20.13 41.13
C LYS A 301 -1.57 -20.01 40.86
N ASN A 302 -2.03 -20.48 39.71
CA ASN A 302 -3.45 -20.38 39.27
C ASN A 302 -3.98 -18.94 39.32
N LEU A 303 -3.10 -17.96 39.05
CA LEU A 303 -3.44 -16.55 38.98
C LEU A 303 -3.99 -16.22 37.60
N ASP A 304 -4.91 -15.27 37.53
CA ASP A 304 -5.42 -14.79 36.23
C ASP A 304 -4.28 -14.17 35.42
N THR A 305 -3.78 -14.91 34.44
CA THR A 305 -2.69 -14.49 33.55
C THR A 305 -3.06 -13.23 32.78
N LYS A 306 -4.36 -12.99 32.51
CA LYS A 306 -4.84 -11.77 31.84
C LYS A 306 -4.68 -10.54 32.73
N THR A 307 -4.89 -10.68 34.05
CA THR A 307 -4.68 -9.59 35.00
C THR A 307 -3.21 -9.27 35.22
N ILE A 308 -2.34 -10.27 35.22
CA ILE A 308 -0.90 -10.11 35.43
C ILE A 308 -0.17 -9.67 34.16
N MET A 309 -0.65 -10.13 33.01
CA MET A 309 -0.12 -9.79 31.67
C MET A 309 -0.92 -8.66 31.02
N ASN A 310 -1.80 -7.98 31.79
CA ASN A 310 -2.59 -6.89 31.27
C ASN A 310 -1.67 -5.77 30.76
N GLU A 311 -1.86 -5.40 29.51
CA GLU A 311 -1.02 -4.42 28.81
C GLU A 311 -1.05 -3.03 29.45
N ASP A 312 -2.06 -2.76 30.30
CA ASP A 312 -2.19 -1.49 31.04
C ASP A 312 -1.35 -1.45 32.33
N ILE A 313 -0.81 -2.59 32.79
CA ILE A 313 0.03 -2.65 33.99
C ILE A 313 1.49 -2.72 33.56
N ALA A 314 2.28 -1.73 33.94
CA ALA A 314 3.71 -1.75 33.66
C ALA A 314 4.37 -3.01 34.28
N ALA A 315 5.25 -3.66 33.53
CA ALA A 315 5.94 -4.87 34.00
C ALA A 315 6.66 -4.65 35.33
N ALA A 316 7.08 -3.40 35.64
CA ALA A 316 7.65 -3.01 36.93
C ALA A 316 6.66 -3.12 38.11
N ASP A 317 5.40 -2.73 37.91
CA ASP A 317 4.37 -2.79 38.97
C ASP A 317 4.01 -4.24 39.29
N VAL A 318 3.96 -5.08 38.26
CA VAL A 318 3.76 -6.53 38.40
C VAL A 318 4.97 -7.14 39.14
N TYR A 319 6.18 -6.79 38.77
CA TYR A 319 7.39 -7.26 39.45
C TYR A 319 7.45 -6.75 40.88
N ALA A 320 7.19 -5.48 41.17
CA ALA A 320 7.18 -4.91 42.52
C ALA A 320 6.21 -5.65 43.45
N LYS A 321 5.03 -6.06 42.91
CA LYS A 321 4.04 -6.83 43.66
C LYS A 321 4.45 -8.28 43.94
N TRP A 322 5.20 -8.89 43.05
CA TRP A 322 5.50 -10.34 43.11
C TRP A 322 6.98 -10.66 43.27
N LYS A 323 7.88 -9.64 43.40
CA LYS A 323 9.34 -9.82 43.51
C LYS A 323 9.76 -10.79 44.57
N ASP A 324 9.07 -10.80 45.73
CA ASP A 324 9.36 -11.67 46.86
C ASP A 324 8.86 -13.11 46.65
N SER A 325 7.98 -13.31 45.69
CA SER A 325 7.38 -14.62 45.36
C SER A 325 8.01 -15.26 44.11
N ILE A 326 8.76 -14.50 43.32
CA ILE A 326 9.44 -14.97 42.11
C ILE A 326 10.89 -15.25 42.46
N ALA A 327 11.15 -16.38 43.14
CA ALA A 327 12.49 -16.88 43.39
C ALA A 327 13.10 -17.43 42.09
N HIS A 328 13.73 -16.58 41.28
CA HIS A 328 14.45 -17.03 40.09
C HIS A 328 15.94 -16.66 40.21
N PRO A 329 16.87 -17.63 40.15
CA PRO A 329 18.29 -17.39 40.29
C PRO A 329 18.93 -16.49 39.23
N ASN A 330 18.23 -16.23 38.11
CA ASN A 330 18.76 -15.46 36.99
C ASN A 330 18.26 -13.99 36.91
N PHE A 331 17.50 -13.50 37.90
CA PHE A 331 17.02 -12.12 37.94
C PHE A 331 17.82 -11.18 38.84
N GLY A 332 18.94 -11.65 39.39
CA GLY A 332 19.70 -10.93 40.43
C GLY A 332 20.20 -9.54 40.06
N ASP A 333 20.48 -9.27 38.78
CA ASP A 333 21.09 -8.02 38.29
C ASP A 333 20.38 -7.38 37.08
N VAL A 334 19.13 -7.75 36.82
CA VAL A 334 18.41 -7.13 35.69
C VAL A 334 17.88 -5.76 36.13
N ASP A 335 18.31 -4.71 35.43
CA ASP A 335 17.80 -3.36 35.62
C ASP A 335 16.33 -3.28 35.21
N ILE A 336 15.43 -3.44 36.19
CA ILE A 336 13.98 -3.44 36.01
C ILE A 336 13.51 -2.10 35.45
N ALA A 337 14.17 -0.99 35.79
CA ALA A 337 13.85 0.32 35.25
C ALA A 337 14.10 0.36 33.74
N ALA A 338 15.20 -0.24 33.27
CA ALA A 338 15.53 -0.35 31.88
C ALA A 338 14.54 -1.26 31.11
N ILE A 339 14.15 -2.42 31.70
CA ILE A 339 13.12 -3.32 31.13
C ILE A 339 11.79 -2.61 31.03
N THR A 340 11.38 -1.87 32.06
CA THR A 340 10.12 -1.11 32.05
C THR A 340 10.15 -0.01 30.99
N ALA A 341 11.29 0.66 30.82
CA ALA A 341 11.44 1.70 29.80
C ALA A 341 11.25 1.14 28.37
N ILE A 342 11.74 -0.09 28.11
CA ILE A 342 11.52 -0.78 26.83
C ILE A 342 10.04 -1.06 26.63
N ASP A 343 9.36 -1.66 27.61
CA ASP A 343 7.94 -2.01 27.52
C ASP A 343 7.08 -0.76 27.27
N VAL A 344 7.33 0.31 27.99
CA VAL A 344 6.64 1.60 27.79
C VAL A 344 6.90 2.16 26.39
N ASN A 345 8.13 2.04 25.88
CA ASN A 345 8.48 2.51 24.55
C ASN A 345 7.78 1.69 23.46
N ASP A 346 7.74 0.37 23.60
CA ASP A 346 7.04 -0.54 22.67
C ASP A 346 5.54 -0.23 22.61
N ARG A 347 4.88 -0.02 23.76
CA ARG A 347 3.45 0.35 23.82
C ARG A 347 3.15 1.67 23.16
N LYS A 348 4.04 2.67 23.32
CA LYS A 348 3.93 3.94 22.60
C LYS A 348 3.93 3.74 21.09
N TYR A 349 4.81 2.87 20.60
CA TYR A 349 4.88 2.54 19.19
C TYR A 349 3.62 1.81 18.69
N GLU A 350 3.15 0.80 19.41
CA GLU A 350 1.91 0.08 19.05
C GLU A 350 0.70 1.01 18.98
N LYS A 351 0.56 1.90 19.96
CA LYS A 351 -0.51 2.90 19.94
C LYS A 351 -0.39 3.84 18.74
N ALA A 352 0.82 4.23 18.38
CA ALA A 352 1.07 5.06 17.20
C ALA A 352 0.73 4.33 15.90
N VAL A 353 1.05 3.03 15.77
CA VAL A 353 0.70 2.22 14.60
C VAL A 353 -0.82 2.18 14.41
N SER A 354 -1.57 1.93 15.50
CA SER A 354 -3.04 1.94 15.47
C SER A 354 -3.59 3.30 15.02
N GLN A 355 -3.10 4.40 15.61
CA GLN A 355 -3.54 5.75 15.25
C GLN A 355 -3.16 6.13 13.81
N THR A 356 -1.99 5.69 13.34
CA THR A 356 -1.56 5.89 11.95
C THR A 356 -2.50 5.15 10.98
N GLY A 357 -3.00 3.97 11.35
CA GLY A 357 -4.06 3.30 10.62
C GLY A 357 -5.29 4.20 10.45
N GLY A 358 -5.76 4.84 11.52
CA GLY A 358 -6.86 5.80 11.46
C GLY A 358 -6.57 7.00 10.55
N ILE A 359 -5.38 7.60 10.67
CA ILE A 359 -4.92 8.72 9.83
C ILE A 359 -4.87 8.32 8.35
N ASN A 360 -4.36 7.12 8.04
CA ASN A 360 -4.31 6.62 6.68
C ASN A 360 -5.69 6.27 6.14
N GLY A 361 -6.58 5.73 6.97
CA GLY A 361 -8.00 5.54 6.63
C GLY A 361 -8.67 6.86 6.26
N TRP A 362 -8.38 7.92 7.01
CA TRP A 362 -8.94 9.25 6.77
C TRP A 362 -8.51 9.84 5.43
N TYR A 363 -7.20 9.83 5.10
CA TYR A 363 -6.80 10.37 3.80
C TYR A 363 -7.40 9.57 2.63
N ASN A 364 -7.63 8.27 2.77
CA ASN A 364 -8.31 7.47 1.74
C ASN A 364 -9.78 7.89 1.57
N ILE A 365 -10.50 8.23 2.65
CA ILE A 365 -11.85 8.80 2.57
C ILE A 365 -11.81 10.14 1.82
N ILE A 366 -10.91 11.05 2.18
CA ILE A 366 -10.76 12.34 1.50
C ILE A 366 -10.46 12.13 0.01
N THR A 367 -9.55 11.21 -0.32
CA THR A 367 -9.23 10.84 -1.71
C THR A 367 -10.47 10.44 -2.48
N PHE A 368 -11.28 9.56 -1.91
CA PHE A 368 -12.52 9.11 -2.52
C PHE A 368 -13.53 10.24 -2.75
N LEU A 369 -13.75 11.09 -1.74
CA LEU A 369 -14.71 12.20 -1.80
C LEU A 369 -14.32 13.26 -2.82
N VAL A 370 -13.01 13.53 -2.95
CA VAL A 370 -12.51 14.64 -3.78
C VAL A 370 -12.24 14.22 -5.23
N ALA A 371 -11.93 12.93 -5.48
CA ALA A 371 -11.50 12.44 -6.79
C ALA A 371 -12.42 12.86 -7.95
N PHE A 372 -13.74 12.76 -7.77
CA PHE A 372 -14.71 13.11 -8.81
C PHE A 372 -14.74 14.63 -9.11
N SER A 373 -14.57 15.45 -8.09
CA SER A 373 -14.56 16.90 -8.21
C SER A 373 -13.35 17.39 -8.99
N LEU A 374 -12.20 16.72 -8.85
CA LEU A 374 -10.94 17.13 -9.49
C LEU A 374 -11.01 17.08 -11.02
N VAL A 375 -11.77 16.16 -11.60
CA VAL A 375 -11.96 16.09 -13.06
C VAL A 375 -12.68 17.36 -13.56
N GLY A 376 -13.73 17.79 -12.86
CA GLY A 376 -14.44 19.04 -13.19
C GLY A 376 -13.54 20.26 -13.10
N PHE A 377 -12.69 20.33 -12.07
CA PHE A 377 -11.70 21.40 -11.95
C PHE A 377 -10.63 21.33 -13.03
N ALA A 378 -10.19 20.13 -13.43
CA ALA A 378 -9.20 19.94 -14.49
C ALA A 378 -9.70 20.43 -15.85
N ILE A 379 -10.98 20.25 -16.15
CA ILE A 379 -11.62 20.78 -17.36
C ILE A 379 -11.65 22.32 -17.32
N ARG A 380 -12.04 22.89 -16.17
CA ARG A 380 -12.21 24.34 -16.01
C ARG A 380 -10.89 25.11 -15.98
N PHE A 381 -9.90 24.61 -15.23
CA PHE A 381 -8.65 25.34 -14.93
C PHE A 381 -7.39 24.77 -15.57
N SER A 382 -7.45 23.65 -16.25
CA SER A 382 -6.34 22.85 -16.78
C SER A 382 -5.77 21.83 -15.76
N PRO A 383 -5.48 20.60 -16.21
CA PRO A 383 -4.97 19.52 -15.35
C PRO A 383 -3.72 19.89 -14.57
N LYS A 384 -2.78 20.61 -15.19
CA LYS A 384 -1.52 20.96 -14.54
C LYS A 384 -1.69 21.87 -13.32
N TYR A 385 -2.60 22.86 -13.38
CA TYR A 385 -2.83 23.76 -12.24
C TYR A 385 -3.57 23.05 -11.10
N VAL A 386 -4.50 22.16 -11.45
CA VAL A 386 -5.17 21.33 -10.44
C VAL A 386 -4.16 20.42 -9.74
N HIS A 387 -3.30 19.74 -10.50
CA HIS A 387 -2.26 18.88 -9.92
C HIS A 387 -1.26 19.67 -9.08
N PHE A 388 -0.82 20.83 -9.56
CA PHE A 388 0.05 21.74 -8.81
C PHE A 388 -0.54 22.09 -7.43
N VAL A 389 -1.79 22.57 -7.40
CA VAL A 389 -2.44 22.94 -6.13
C VAL A 389 -2.59 21.74 -5.20
N CYS A 390 -2.99 20.60 -5.72
CA CYS A 390 -3.13 19.36 -4.95
C CYS A 390 -1.78 18.88 -4.36
N LEU A 391 -0.69 18.98 -5.12
CA LEU A 391 0.66 18.65 -4.62
C LEU A 391 1.15 19.65 -3.58
N VAL A 392 0.84 20.94 -3.74
CA VAL A 392 1.15 21.97 -2.72
C VAL A 392 0.42 21.66 -1.41
N LEU A 393 -0.87 21.33 -1.46
CA LEU A 393 -1.64 20.96 -0.28
C LEU A 393 -1.07 19.70 0.40
N ALA A 394 -0.67 18.70 -0.38
CA ALA A 394 -0.03 17.48 0.13
C ALA A 394 1.33 17.80 0.78
N GLY A 395 2.16 18.61 0.12
CA GLY A 395 3.47 19.00 0.63
C GLY A 395 3.36 19.79 1.94
N ILE A 396 2.49 20.80 1.99
CA ILE A 396 2.20 21.55 3.22
C ILE A 396 1.65 20.61 4.31
N GLY A 397 0.77 19.68 3.94
CA GLY A 397 0.24 18.67 4.85
C GLY A 397 1.35 17.84 5.49
N PHE A 398 2.33 17.37 4.72
CA PHE A 398 3.47 16.60 5.27
C PHE A 398 4.42 17.47 6.09
N LEU A 399 4.68 18.73 5.69
CA LEU A 399 5.45 19.66 6.50
C LEU A 399 4.79 19.90 7.86
N ALA A 400 3.47 20.14 7.88
CA ALA A 400 2.71 20.30 9.11
C ALA A 400 2.72 19.00 9.93
N PHE A 401 2.48 17.84 9.30
CA PHE A 401 2.48 16.54 9.96
C PHE A 401 3.78 16.28 10.72
N SER A 402 4.92 16.67 10.16
CA SER A 402 6.24 16.48 10.77
C SER A 402 6.46 17.31 12.05
N GLN A 403 5.65 18.37 12.28
CA GLN A 403 5.81 19.31 13.39
C GLN A 403 4.69 19.22 14.44
N LEU A 404 3.60 18.55 14.11
CA LEU A 404 2.42 18.51 14.98
C LEU A 404 2.53 17.37 16.01
N HIS A 405 2.09 17.65 17.24
CA HIS A 405 2.17 16.75 18.40
C HIS A 405 0.79 16.26 18.88
N SER A 406 -0.27 16.54 18.13
CA SER A 406 -1.65 16.15 18.45
C SER A 406 -2.25 15.30 17.36
N ILE A 407 -2.86 14.19 17.72
CA ILE A 407 -3.55 13.27 16.78
C ILE A 407 -4.61 14.03 15.96
N SER A 408 -5.44 14.85 16.61
CA SER A 408 -6.50 15.59 15.91
C SER A 408 -5.93 16.53 14.84
N LEU A 409 -4.80 17.19 15.12
CA LEU A 409 -4.14 18.06 14.16
C LEU A 409 -3.48 17.27 13.03
N LEU A 410 -3.01 16.04 13.29
CA LEU A 410 -2.49 15.16 12.24
C LEU A 410 -3.57 14.73 11.25
N TYR A 411 -4.82 14.52 11.68
CA TYR A 411 -5.96 14.30 10.78
C TYR A 411 -6.21 15.50 9.87
N VAL A 412 -6.08 16.73 10.39
CA VAL A 412 -6.19 17.94 9.57
C VAL A 412 -5.04 18.03 8.57
N ALA A 413 -3.80 17.82 9.00
CA ALA A 413 -2.62 17.89 8.14
C ALA A 413 -2.67 16.86 7.00
N ILE A 414 -3.05 15.61 7.29
CA ILE A 414 -3.11 14.54 6.30
C ILE A 414 -4.25 14.72 5.28
N THR A 415 -5.25 15.55 5.56
CA THR A 415 -6.30 15.91 4.62
C THR A 415 -5.73 16.50 3.33
N GLY A 416 -4.68 17.34 3.44
CA GLY A 416 -3.96 17.88 2.28
C GLY A 416 -3.35 16.79 1.42
N PHE A 417 -2.78 15.75 2.04
CA PHE A 417 -2.28 14.58 1.33
C PHE A 417 -3.41 13.78 0.66
N GLY A 418 -4.57 13.61 1.30
CA GLY A 418 -5.73 12.94 0.70
C GLY A 418 -6.18 13.61 -0.61
N VAL A 419 -6.19 14.94 -0.65
CA VAL A 419 -6.45 15.72 -1.89
C VAL A 419 -5.34 15.49 -2.92
N GLY A 420 -4.08 15.54 -2.50
CA GLY A 420 -2.92 15.25 -3.36
C GLY A 420 -2.98 13.85 -3.96
N TRP A 421 -3.27 12.85 -3.13
CA TRP A 421 -3.38 11.45 -3.55
C TRP A 421 -4.49 11.23 -4.59
N ALA A 422 -5.66 11.87 -4.40
CA ALA A 422 -6.72 11.86 -5.41
C ALA A 422 -6.24 12.40 -6.76
N SER A 423 -5.48 13.49 -6.73
CA SER A 423 -4.90 14.07 -7.96
C SER A 423 -3.85 13.15 -8.59
N MET A 424 -2.95 12.56 -7.80
CA MET A 424 -1.88 11.67 -8.28
C MET A 424 -2.43 10.44 -9.00
N MET A 425 -3.59 9.95 -8.60
CA MET A 425 -4.23 8.77 -9.19
C MET A 425 -4.86 9.02 -10.56
N GLY A 426 -5.23 10.25 -10.89
CA GLY A 426 -6.00 10.50 -12.12
C GLY A 426 -5.51 11.65 -13.00
N ILE A 427 -5.16 12.79 -12.41
CA ILE A 427 -4.88 14.01 -13.17
C ILE A 427 -3.67 13.91 -14.11
N PRO A 428 -2.53 13.26 -13.75
CA PRO A 428 -1.39 13.10 -14.64
C PRO A 428 -1.71 12.37 -15.95
N TYR A 429 -2.59 11.38 -15.89
CA TYR A 429 -3.05 10.67 -17.10
C TYR A 429 -3.78 11.61 -18.06
N LEU A 430 -4.60 12.52 -17.51
CA LEU A 430 -5.31 13.54 -18.33
C LEU A 430 -4.35 14.54 -18.98
N MET A 431 -3.19 14.79 -18.38
CA MET A 431 -2.19 15.69 -18.96
C MET A 431 -1.55 15.15 -20.23
N VAL A 432 -1.36 13.83 -20.32
CA VAL A 432 -0.58 13.18 -21.39
C VAL A 432 -1.44 12.54 -22.47
N VAL A 433 -2.67 12.19 -22.16
CA VAL A 433 -3.61 11.48 -23.06
C VAL A 433 -3.77 12.17 -24.41
N ALA A 434 -3.78 13.50 -24.42
CA ALA A 434 -3.97 14.31 -25.65
C ALA A 434 -2.75 14.32 -26.59
N ASP A 435 -1.57 13.96 -26.07
CA ASP A 435 -0.30 14.02 -26.82
C ASP A 435 0.27 12.61 -27.13
N ILE A 436 -0.43 11.55 -26.69
CA ILE A 436 -0.06 10.15 -26.97
C ILE A 436 -0.75 9.66 -28.25
N PRO A 437 -0.02 9.05 -29.20
CA PRO A 437 -0.61 8.39 -30.35
C PRO A 437 -1.58 7.28 -29.94
N LYS A 438 -2.80 7.28 -30.48
CA LYS A 438 -3.86 6.32 -30.12
C LYS A 438 -3.43 4.87 -30.34
N GLU A 439 -2.65 4.60 -31.39
CA GLU A 439 -2.16 3.27 -31.78
C GLU A 439 -1.16 2.70 -30.75
N LYS A 440 -0.51 3.56 -29.94
CA LYS A 440 0.49 3.18 -28.94
C LYS A 440 0.03 3.45 -27.52
N TYR A 441 -1.26 3.70 -27.30
CA TYR A 441 -1.81 4.09 -26.01
C TYR A 441 -1.44 3.11 -24.89
N GLY A 442 -1.60 1.80 -25.11
CA GLY A 442 -1.26 0.78 -24.11
C GLY A 442 0.21 0.78 -23.68
N VAL A 443 1.12 0.94 -24.65
CA VAL A 443 2.57 1.00 -24.38
C VAL A 443 2.92 2.24 -23.55
N TYR A 444 2.36 3.39 -23.88
CA TYR A 444 2.62 4.62 -23.12
C TYR A 444 1.99 4.61 -21.73
N MET A 445 0.85 3.94 -21.52
CA MET A 445 0.29 3.69 -20.19
C MET A 445 1.23 2.80 -19.36
N GLY A 446 1.82 1.78 -19.96
CA GLY A 446 2.87 0.98 -19.33
C GLY A 446 4.10 1.80 -18.93
N ILE A 447 4.52 2.75 -19.77
CA ILE A 447 5.62 3.67 -19.44
C ILE A 447 5.27 4.58 -18.25
N ILE A 448 4.02 5.08 -18.16
CA ILE A 448 3.58 5.85 -16.99
C ILE A 448 3.67 5.02 -15.71
N ASN A 449 3.29 3.74 -15.76
CA ASN A 449 3.47 2.83 -14.63
C ASN A 449 4.95 2.63 -14.27
N MET A 450 5.86 2.54 -15.25
CA MET A 450 7.30 2.50 -14.98
C MET A 450 7.82 3.79 -14.34
N MET A 451 7.27 4.95 -14.72
CA MET A 451 7.58 6.24 -14.08
C MET A 451 7.16 6.29 -12.61
N ILE A 452 6.23 5.44 -12.18
CA ILE A 452 5.89 5.21 -10.76
C ILE A 452 6.96 4.35 -10.09
N VAL A 453 7.30 3.24 -10.72
CA VAL A 453 8.17 2.20 -10.14
C VAL A 453 9.64 2.64 -10.02
N ILE A 454 10.17 3.35 -11.02
CA ILE A 454 11.57 3.78 -11.02
C ILE A 454 11.91 4.69 -9.83
N PRO A 455 11.13 5.74 -9.49
CA PRO A 455 11.36 6.53 -8.28
C PRO A 455 11.31 5.71 -6.99
N MET A 456 10.45 4.69 -6.93
CA MET A 456 10.37 3.79 -5.79
C MET A 456 11.65 2.97 -5.63
N LEU A 457 12.20 2.45 -6.75
CA LEU A 457 13.50 1.76 -6.76
C LEU A 457 14.64 2.68 -6.31
N ILE A 458 14.68 3.91 -6.84
CA ILE A 458 15.68 4.91 -6.46
C ILE A 458 15.57 5.21 -4.97
N GLN A 459 14.36 5.39 -4.44
CA GLN A 459 14.12 5.60 -3.01
C GLN A 459 14.63 4.41 -2.19
N THR A 460 14.30 3.19 -2.58
CA THR A 460 14.76 1.97 -1.90
C THR A 460 16.29 1.90 -1.81
N MET A 461 17.00 2.29 -2.87
CA MET A 461 18.46 2.24 -2.92
C MET A 461 19.15 3.38 -2.18
N THR A 462 18.51 4.54 -2.08
CA THR A 462 19.18 5.78 -1.62
C THR A 462 18.68 6.28 -0.28
N PHE A 463 17.43 6.00 0.08
CA PHE A 463 16.81 6.65 1.23
C PHE A 463 17.38 6.17 2.58
N GLY A 464 17.78 4.91 2.71
CA GLY A 464 18.45 4.43 3.92
C GLY A 464 19.72 5.20 4.23
N TYR A 465 20.53 5.50 3.19
CA TYR A 465 21.71 6.33 3.31
C TYR A 465 21.38 7.78 3.69
N ILE A 466 20.34 8.37 3.05
CA ILE A 466 19.89 9.73 3.34
C ILE A 466 19.37 9.82 4.78
N LEU A 467 18.55 8.85 5.21
CA LEU A 467 17.96 8.82 6.54
C LEU A 467 19.03 8.77 7.62
N LYS A 468 20.06 7.93 7.44
CA LYS A 468 21.15 7.76 8.40
C LYS A 468 22.07 8.98 8.45
N ASN A 469 22.57 9.46 7.30
CA ASN A 469 23.67 10.43 7.26
C ASN A 469 23.21 11.90 7.24
N PHE A 470 21.99 12.19 6.77
CA PHE A 470 21.48 13.57 6.65
C PHE A 470 20.30 13.85 7.57
N LEU A 471 19.51 12.83 7.91
CA LEU A 471 18.31 12.99 8.72
C LEU A 471 18.46 12.41 10.14
N ASN A 472 19.64 11.90 10.51
CA ASN A 472 19.97 11.36 11.85
C ASN A 472 19.02 10.23 12.29
N ASN A 473 18.55 9.39 11.38
CA ASN A 473 17.53 8.35 11.62
C ASN A 473 16.22 8.88 12.23
N ASP A 474 15.93 10.17 12.04
CA ASP A 474 14.73 10.82 12.59
C ASP A 474 13.54 10.65 11.63
N PRO A 475 12.50 9.89 12.00
CA PRO A 475 11.34 9.65 11.15
C PRO A 475 10.52 10.92 10.90
N THR A 476 10.56 11.91 11.80
CA THR A 476 9.84 13.18 11.59
C THR A 476 10.49 14.01 10.49
N LYS A 477 11.84 13.98 10.44
CA LYS A 477 12.60 14.61 9.36
C LYS A 477 12.40 13.87 8.02
N ALA A 478 12.15 12.55 8.05
CA ALA A 478 11.79 11.81 6.85
C ALA A 478 10.46 12.30 6.25
N ILE A 479 9.45 12.59 7.08
CA ILE A 479 8.18 13.16 6.64
C ILE A 479 8.37 14.61 6.14
N LEU A 480 9.17 15.41 6.84
CA LEU A 480 9.53 16.77 6.41
C LEU A 480 10.20 16.73 5.03
N PHE A 481 11.18 15.87 4.84
CA PHE A 481 11.86 15.65 3.56
C PHE A 481 10.87 15.27 2.45
N ALA A 482 9.95 14.35 2.73
CA ALA A 482 8.87 13.99 1.80
C ALA A 482 7.99 15.21 1.43
N GLY A 483 7.65 16.06 2.40
CA GLY A 483 6.90 17.30 2.16
C GLY A 483 7.63 18.24 1.21
N VAL A 484 8.94 18.44 1.41
CA VAL A 484 9.79 19.25 0.52
C VAL A 484 9.81 18.68 -0.91
N LEU A 485 9.97 17.37 -1.05
CA LEU A 485 9.95 16.71 -2.37
C LEU A 485 8.61 16.90 -3.09
N LEU A 486 7.47 16.85 -2.37
CA LEU A 486 6.15 17.13 -2.95
C LEU A 486 6.02 18.58 -3.42
N LEU A 487 6.58 19.56 -2.69
CA LEU A 487 6.61 20.95 -3.14
C LEU A 487 7.49 21.13 -4.37
N ILE A 488 8.63 20.43 -4.45
CA ILE A 488 9.48 20.41 -5.68
C ILE A 488 8.68 19.80 -6.84
N ALA A 489 7.98 18.68 -6.63
CA ALA A 489 7.12 18.07 -7.63
C ALA A 489 6.01 19.03 -8.09
N ALA A 490 5.41 19.78 -7.17
CA ALA A 490 4.43 20.81 -7.47
C ALA A 490 5.00 21.88 -8.41
N LEU A 491 6.14 22.46 -8.06
CA LEU A 491 6.81 23.47 -8.89
C LEU A 491 7.19 22.90 -10.26
N ALA A 492 7.72 21.66 -10.31
CA ALA A 492 8.04 20.97 -11.55
C ALA A 492 6.81 20.76 -12.44
N THR A 493 5.62 20.56 -11.86
CA THR A 493 4.36 20.42 -12.60
C THR A 493 4.05 21.67 -13.45
N LEU A 494 4.44 22.86 -12.99
CA LEU A 494 4.23 24.10 -13.75
C LEU A 494 5.04 24.15 -15.06
N LEU A 495 6.12 23.39 -15.17
CA LEU A 495 6.92 23.28 -16.38
C LEU A 495 6.20 22.48 -17.48
N ILE A 496 5.19 21.66 -17.12
CA ILE A 496 4.45 20.84 -18.07
C ILE A 496 3.60 21.74 -18.98
N LYS A 497 3.77 21.57 -20.28
CA LYS A 497 2.97 22.24 -21.32
C LYS A 497 1.79 21.33 -21.69
N SER A 498 0.75 21.27 -20.85
CA SER A 498 -0.47 20.51 -21.16
C SER A 498 -1.47 21.35 -21.95
N LYS A 499 -2.15 20.73 -22.91
CA LYS A 499 -3.29 21.34 -23.61
C LYS A 499 -4.50 21.42 -22.67
N ARG A 500 -5.40 22.40 -22.91
CA ARG A 500 -6.69 22.40 -22.20
C ARG A 500 -7.51 21.19 -22.64
N LEU A 501 -8.14 20.53 -21.69
CA LEU A 501 -9.09 19.46 -22.00
C LEU A 501 -10.33 20.05 -22.63
N THR A 502 -10.77 19.49 -23.75
CA THR A 502 -12.08 19.73 -24.36
C THR A 502 -12.98 18.53 -24.08
N ASN A 503 -14.30 18.73 -24.04
CA ASN A 503 -15.26 17.64 -23.82
C ASN A 503 -15.12 16.51 -24.85
N ASP A 504 -14.72 16.83 -26.08
CA ASP A 504 -14.48 15.86 -27.14
C ASP A 504 -13.28 14.95 -26.88
N MET A 505 -12.27 15.43 -26.15
CA MET A 505 -11.11 14.61 -25.75
C MET A 505 -11.45 13.57 -24.68
N MET A 506 -12.49 13.84 -23.86
CA MET A 506 -12.97 12.91 -22.84
C MET A 506 -13.99 11.91 -23.40
N ALA A 507 -14.66 12.27 -24.49
CA ALA A 507 -15.56 11.38 -25.23
C ALA A 507 -14.82 10.44 -26.19
N ALA A 508 -13.47 10.55 -26.30
CA ALA A 508 -12.68 9.61 -27.09
C ALA A 508 -12.88 8.19 -26.53
N PRO A 509 -13.32 7.23 -27.33
CA PRO A 509 -13.54 5.88 -26.86
C PRO A 509 -12.23 5.33 -26.31
N SER A 510 -12.26 4.75 -25.11
CA SER A 510 -11.26 3.81 -24.65
C SER A 510 -11.34 2.58 -25.58
N THR A 511 -10.84 2.73 -26.79
CA THR A 511 -10.67 1.60 -27.68
C THR A 511 -9.60 0.74 -27.07
N GLY A 512 -10.07 -0.33 -26.42
CA GLY A 512 -9.25 -1.44 -26.02
C GLY A 512 -8.35 -1.81 -27.18
N GLY A 513 -7.08 -1.96 -26.89
CA GLY A 513 -6.09 -2.31 -27.87
C GLY A 513 -6.43 -3.60 -28.61
N HIS A 514 -6.08 -3.59 -29.85
CA HIS A 514 -5.98 -4.76 -30.69
C HIS A 514 -4.90 -5.73 -30.19
#